data_bd5045f7af5c6da460ff548fdee08f04
#
_entry.id   bd5045f7af5c6da460ff548fdee08f04
#
_cell.length_a   1.000
_cell.length_b   1.000
_cell.length_c   1.000
_cell.angle_alpha   90.00
_cell.angle_beta   90.00
_cell.angle_gamma   90.00
#
_symmetry.space_group_name_H-M   'P 1'
#
loop_
_entity.id
_entity.type
_entity.pdbx_description
1 polymer ?
#
loop_
_entity_poly.entity_id
_entity_poly.type
_entity_poly.pdbx_seq_one_letter_code
_entity_poly.pdbx_strand_id
1 'polypeptide(L)'
;MIKHILKIIWHQRRNNGWIFVELLLVFAVLCIMMDSLLVNLYTYYKPLGFDITNVYKVNIGKMSPEIPGYVPDSLLTTTDGEDLVRLVDNIRRAPQVDEICLAMNSCPYTWSNSWSQLVRADADTSVKANYYQMFNVTVSYFDVLRISDREGRPIRPIVEESTGDIVISGDMETDFFQGQSGKGKQ
;
A
#
# COMPACT_ATOMS: atom_id res chain seq x y z
N MET A 1 56.60 -7.59 6.86
CA MET A 1 55.80 -8.70 6.34
C MET A 1 54.78 -8.26 5.28
N ILE A 2 53.90 -7.34 5.51
CA ILE A 2 52.86 -6.91 4.55
C ILE A 2 53.42 -6.43 3.20
N LYS A 3 54.47 -5.58 3.20
CA LYS A 3 55.13 -5.12 1.98
C LYS A 3 55.72 -6.24 1.12
N HIS A 4 56.20 -7.33 1.73
CA HIS A 4 56.74 -8.48 1.02
C HIS A 4 55.63 -9.28 0.35
N ILE A 5 54.49 -9.47 1.05
CA ILE A 5 53.29 -10.14 0.52
C ILE A 5 52.73 -9.38 -0.68
N LEU A 6 52.57 -8.06 -0.54
CA LEU A 6 52.12 -7.21 -1.63
C LEU A 6 53.04 -7.26 -2.87
N LYS A 7 54.36 -7.34 -2.68
CA LYS A 7 55.31 -7.47 -3.76
C LYS A 7 55.20 -8.82 -4.50
N ILE A 8 54.94 -9.90 -3.75
CA ILE A 8 54.71 -11.24 -4.34
C ILE A 8 53.41 -11.25 -5.14
N ILE A 9 52.33 -10.72 -4.59
CA ILE A 9 51.00 -10.58 -5.25
C ILE A 9 51.16 -9.79 -6.56
N TRP A 10 51.89 -8.67 -6.53
CA TRP A 10 52.10 -7.81 -7.70
C TRP A 10 52.94 -8.52 -8.78
N HIS A 11 53.93 -9.33 -8.39
CA HIS A 11 54.77 -10.09 -9.34
C HIS A 11 54.02 -11.23 -10.01
N GLN A 12 53.06 -11.82 -9.31
CA GLN A 12 52.20 -12.91 -9.80
C GLN A 12 50.83 -12.42 -10.34
N ARG A 13 50.66 -11.11 -10.56
CA ARG A 13 49.38 -10.52 -10.96
C ARG A 13 48.72 -11.18 -12.18
N ARG A 14 49.54 -11.72 -13.10
CA ARG A 14 49.03 -12.37 -14.30
C ARG A 14 48.38 -13.74 -14.02
N ASN A 15 48.87 -14.46 -13.03
CA ASN A 15 48.33 -15.76 -12.62
C ASN A 15 47.21 -15.60 -11.58
N ASN A 16 47.28 -14.52 -10.75
CA ASN A 16 46.32 -14.27 -9.68
C ASN A 16 45.15 -13.37 -10.11
N GLY A 17 45.19 -12.86 -11.36
CA GLY A 17 44.14 -11.98 -11.86
C GLY A 17 42.76 -12.60 -11.84
N TRP A 18 42.67 -13.92 -12.08
CA TRP A 18 41.42 -14.66 -12.01
C TRP A 18 40.81 -14.65 -10.58
N ILE A 19 41.65 -14.92 -9.59
CA ILE A 19 41.24 -14.93 -8.18
C ILE A 19 40.72 -13.54 -7.77
N PHE A 20 41.35 -12.47 -8.26
CA PHE A 20 40.90 -11.12 -7.99
C PHE A 20 39.50 -10.85 -8.59
N VAL A 21 39.26 -11.28 -9.84
CA VAL A 21 37.96 -11.17 -10.49
C VAL A 21 36.88 -11.95 -9.73
N GLU A 22 37.22 -13.19 -9.31
CA GLU A 22 36.31 -14.02 -8.52
C GLU A 22 35.96 -13.38 -7.18
N LEU A 23 36.95 -12.87 -6.45
CA LEU A 23 36.71 -12.15 -5.18
C LEU A 23 35.87 -10.89 -5.38
N LEU A 24 36.12 -10.14 -6.45
CA LEU A 24 35.34 -8.94 -6.76
C LEU A 24 33.88 -9.30 -7.06
N LEU A 25 33.65 -10.39 -7.78
CA LEU A 25 32.32 -10.87 -8.12
C LEU A 25 31.57 -11.34 -6.87
N VAL A 26 32.22 -12.12 -6.00
CA VAL A 26 31.67 -12.54 -4.72
C VAL A 26 31.33 -11.32 -3.84
N PHE A 27 32.25 -10.34 -3.79
CA PHE A 27 32.01 -9.12 -3.02
C PHE A 27 30.82 -8.33 -3.57
N ALA A 28 30.69 -8.19 -4.89
CA ALA A 28 29.54 -7.52 -5.52
C ALA A 28 28.21 -8.23 -5.17
N VAL A 29 28.18 -9.56 -5.22
CA VAL A 29 26.99 -10.33 -4.82
C VAL A 29 26.66 -10.12 -3.35
N LEU A 30 27.67 -10.15 -2.47
CA LEU A 30 27.46 -9.89 -1.04
C LEU A 30 26.93 -8.49 -0.76
N CYS A 31 27.40 -7.47 -1.50
CA CYS A 31 26.87 -6.11 -1.37
C CYS A 31 25.39 -6.04 -1.75
N ILE A 32 24.99 -6.66 -2.87
CA ILE A 32 23.59 -6.70 -3.30
C ILE A 32 22.71 -7.42 -2.28
N MET A 33 23.20 -8.57 -1.75
CA MET A 33 22.47 -9.31 -0.71
C MET A 33 22.32 -8.50 0.58
N MET A 34 23.38 -7.79 0.99
CA MET A 34 23.36 -6.97 2.20
C MET A 34 22.40 -5.78 2.03
N ASP A 35 22.43 -5.11 0.89
CA ASP A 35 21.50 -4.01 0.58
C ASP A 35 20.05 -4.49 0.62
N SER A 36 19.75 -5.60 -0.05
CA SER A 36 18.43 -6.22 0.00
C SER A 36 17.97 -6.57 1.42
N LEU A 37 18.89 -7.13 2.24
CA LEU A 37 18.60 -7.45 3.63
C LEU A 37 18.29 -6.19 4.46
N LEU A 38 19.09 -5.13 4.30
CA LEU A 38 18.90 -3.87 5.01
C LEU A 38 17.57 -3.20 4.64
N VAL A 39 17.23 -3.18 3.35
CA VAL A 39 15.95 -2.64 2.89
C VAL A 39 14.77 -3.42 3.46
N ASN A 40 14.86 -4.76 3.45
CA ASN A 40 13.80 -5.60 4.02
C ASN A 40 13.67 -5.41 5.54
N LEU A 41 14.78 -5.35 6.28
CA LEU A 41 14.77 -5.08 7.71
C LEU A 41 14.20 -3.70 8.03
N TYR A 42 14.61 -2.68 7.29
CA TYR A 42 14.09 -1.33 7.44
C TYR A 42 12.58 -1.29 7.21
N THR A 43 12.11 -1.93 6.14
CA THR A 43 10.68 -2.02 5.82
C THR A 43 9.89 -2.78 6.89
N TYR A 44 10.46 -3.85 7.42
CA TYR A 44 9.83 -4.66 8.47
C TYR A 44 9.65 -3.90 9.78
N TYR A 45 10.65 -3.08 10.17
CA TYR A 45 10.59 -2.30 11.41
C TYR A 45 9.94 -0.92 11.25
N LYS A 46 9.65 -0.50 10.01
CA LYS A 46 8.94 0.76 9.77
C LYS A 46 7.52 0.68 10.36
N PRO A 47 7.08 1.69 11.13
CA PRO A 47 5.69 1.73 11.60
C PRO A 47 4.73 1.72 10.41
N LEU A 48 3.76 0.82 10.44
CA LEU A 48 2.83 0.60 9.33
C LEU A 48 1.85 1.76 9.14
N GLY A 49 1.63 2.58 10.18
CA GLY A 49 0.65 3.65 10.15
C GLY A 49 -0.81 3.16 10.25
N PHE A 50 -1.02 1.87 10.47
CA PHE A 50 -2.32 1.24 10.67
C PHE A 50 -2.21 0.02 11.60
N ASP A 51 -3.31 -0.37 12.21
CA ASP A 51 -3.42 -1.53 13.11
C ASP A 51 -4.42 -2.54 12.54
N ILE A 52 -4.00 -3.79 12.43
CA ILE A 52 -4.82 -4.91 11.95
C ILE A 52 -5.19 -5.90 13.06
N THR A 53 -4.93 -5.56 14.31
CA THR A 53 -5.26 -6.43 15.44
C THR A 53 -6.75 -6.65 15.52
N ASN A 54 -7.18 -7.91 15.48
CA ASN A 54 -8.59 -8.34 15.43
C ASN A 54 -9.37 -7.86 14.19
N VAL A 55 -8.69 -7.49 13.11
CA VAL A 55 -9.33 -7.17 11.85
C VAL A 55 -9.43 -8.41 10.97
N TYR A 56 -10.63 -8.69 10.47
CA TYR A 56 -10.91 -9.83 9.61
C TYR A 56 -11.34 -9.34 8.22
N LYS A 57 -10.73 -9.90 7.19
CA LYS A 57 -11.15 -9.66 5.80
C LYS A 57 -12.16 -10.72 5.37
N VAL A 58 -13.35 -10.29 4.99
CA VAL A 58 -14.37 -11.13 4.38
C VAL A 58 -14.43 -10.85 2.89
N ASN A 59 -14.23 -11.89 2.07
CA ASN A 59 -14.41 -11.78 0.64
C ASN A 59 -15.88 -12.13 0.29
N ILE A 60 -16.52 -11.23 -0.42
CA ILE A 60 -17.90 -11.40 -0.87
C ILE A 60 -17.88 -11.65 -2.37
N GLY A 61 -18.65 -12.59 -2.83
CA GLY A 61 -18.84 -12.92 -4.24
C GLY A 61 -20.26 -13.39 -4.52
N LYS A 62 -20.66 -13.34 -5.78
CA LYS A 62 -21.94 -13.90 -6.21
C LYS A 62 -21.92 -15.44 -6.08
N MET A 63 -23.05 -15.99 -5.73
CA MET A 63 -23.24 -17.43 -5.68
C MET A 63 -23.12 -18.00 -7.09
N SER A 64 -22.41 -19.12 -7.23
CA SER A 64 -22.33 -19.82 -8.52
C SER A 64 -23.69 -20.45 -8.88
N PRO A 65 -24.04 -20.45 -10.20
CA PRO A 65 -25.27 -21.12 -10.67
C PRO A 65 -25.40 -22.59 -10.31
N GLU A 66 -24.27 -23.24 -9.97
CA GLU A 66 -24.22 -24.66 -9.62
C GLU A 66 -24.57 -24.92 -8.14
N ILE A 67 -24.66 -23.88 -7.32
CA ILE A 67 -24.91 -24.00 -5.89
C ILE A 67 -26.44 -24.07 -5.64
N PRO A 68 -26.94 -25.02 -4.82
CA PRO A 68 -28.36 -25.06 -4.45
C PRO A 68 -28.81 -23.76 -3.80
N GLY A 69 -29.91 -23.20 -4.28
CA GLY A 69 -30.40 -21.89 -3.80
C GLY A 69 -29.98 -20.70 -4.65
N TYR A 70 -29.23 -20.91 -5.73
CA TYR A 70 -28.93 -19.85 -6.68
C TYR A 70 -30.22 -19.25 -7.25
N VAL A 71 -30.30 -17.92 -7.20
CA VAL A 71 -31.37 -17.16 -7.84
C VAL A 71 -30.75 -16.35 -8.99
N PRO A 72 -31.23 -16.55 -10.24
CA PRO A 72 -30.75 -15.78 -11.38
C PRO A 72 -30.95 -14.29 -11.19
N ASP A 73 -29.99 -13.47 -11.64
CA ASP A 73 -30.04 -11.99 -11.54
C ASP A 73 -31.34 -11.41 -12.14
N SER A 74 -31.92 -12.08 -13.16
CA SER A 74 -33.18 -11.68 -13.79
C SER A 74 -34.43 -11.80 -12.88
N LEU A 75 -34.32 -12.54 -11.78
CA LEU A 75 -35.38 -12.72 -10.77
C LEU A 75 -35.13 -11.91 -9.52
N LEU A 76 -33.96 -11.26 -9.40
CA LEU A 76 -33.65 -10.39 -8.28
C LEU A 76 -34.37 -9.04 -8.45
N THR A 77 -34.95 -8.56 -7.39
CA THR A 77 -35.61 -7.24 -7.32
C THR A 77 -34.69 -6.16 -6.78
N THR A 78 -33.50 -6.55 -6.28
CA THR A 78 -32.51 -5.70 -5.68
C THR A 78 -31.24 -5.66 -6.51
N THR A 79 -30.50 -4.56 -6.43
CA THR A 79 -29.19 -4.44 -7.04
C THR A 79 -28.12 -5.03 -6.13
N ASP A 80 -26.98 -5.44 -6.72
CA ASP A 80 -25.81 -5.92 -5.96
C ASP A 80 -25.37 -4.94 -4.87
N GLY A 81 -25.48 -3.63 -5.14
CA GLY A 81 -25.15 -2.58 -4.17
C GLY A 81 -26.10 -2.55 -2.98
N GLU A 82 -27.40 -2.71 -3.21
CA GLU A 82 -28.39 -2.76 -2.14
C GLU A 82 -28.20 -4.02 -1.27
N ASP A 83 -27.92 -5.14 -1.87
CA ASP A 83 -27.67 -6.39 -1.15
C ASP A 83 -26.38 -6.32 -0.33
N LEU A 84 -25.34 -5.66 -0.87
CA LEU A 84 -24.11 -5.39 -0.13
C LEU A 84 -24.36 -4.49 1.09
N VAL A 85 -25.11 -3.41 0.93
CA VAL A 85 -25.46 -2.52 2.06
C VAL A 85 -26.26 -3.26 3.13
N ARG A 86 -27.25 -4.06 2.74
CA ARG A 86 -28.02 -4.89 3.69
C ARG A 86 -27.14 -5.89 4.44
N LEU A 87 -26.20 -6.52 3.73
CA LEU A 87 -25.24 -7.45 4.35
C LEU A 87 -24.38 -6.73 5.39
N VAL A 88 -23.82 -5.57 5.04
CA VAL A 88 -23.02 -4.75 5.95
C VAL A 88 -23.82 -4.37 7.18
N ASP A 89 -25.06 -3.91 7.02
CA ASP A 89 -25.93 -3.55 8.12
C ASP A 89 -26.28 -4.73 9.03
N ASN A 90 -26.47 -5.91 8.46
CA ASN A 90 -26.70 -7.12 9.24
C ASN A 90 -25.47 -7.53 10.07
N ILE A 91 -24.27 -7.47 9.47
CA ILE A 91 -23.04 -7.78 10.19
C ILE A 91 -22.78 -6.74 11.29
N ARG A 92 -23.00 -5.45 11.02
CA ARG A 92 -22.84 -4.36 12.00
C ARG A 92 -23.72 -4.54 13.25
N ARG A 93 -24.87 -5.18 13.11
CA ARG A 93 -25.78 -5.47 14.25
C ARG A 93 -25.31 -6.62 15.13
N ALA A 94 -24.32 -7.40 14.70
CA ALA A 94 -23.79 -8.50 15.50
C ALA A 94 -23.00 -7.95 16.70
N PRO A 95 -23.29 -8.39 17.94
CA PRO A 95 -22.69 -7.80 19.14
C PRO A 95 -21.19 -8.04 19.29
N GLN A 96 -20.61 -8.90 18.45
CA GLN A 96 -19.17 -9.20 18.42
C GLN A 96 -18.42 -8.34 17.40
N VAL A 97 -19.12 -7.49 16.65
CA VAL A 97 -18.52 -6.62 15.62
C VAL A 97 -18.51 -5.18 16.12
N ASP A 98 -17.33 -4.65 16.31
CA ASP A 98 -17.15 -3.26 16.76
C ASP A 98 -17.39 -2.27 15.61
N GLU A 99 -16.78 -2.52 14.44
CA GLU A 99 -16.94 -1.68 13.26
C GLU A 99 -16.75 -2.51 11.98
N ILE A 100 -17.32 -2.04 10.88
CA ILE A 100 -17.21 -2.67 9.56
C ILE A 100 -16.97 -1.62 8.50
N CYS A 101 -16.08 -1.92 7.55
CA CYS A 101 -15.81 -1.06 6.40
C CYS A 101 -15.87 -1.86 5.10
N LEU A 102 -16.14 -1.16 4.02
CA LEU A 102 -15.97 -1.66 2.66
C LEU A 102 -14.69 -1.09 2.06
N ALA A 103 -13.93 -1.96 1.41
CA ALA A 103 -12.70 -1.60 0.72
C ALA A 103 -12.63 -2.36 -0.61
N MET A 104 -12.47 -1.62 -1.69
CA MET A 104 -12.30 -2.20 -3.03
C MET A 104 -10.83 -2.04 -3.44
N ASN A 105 -10.14 -3.17 -3.64
CA ASN A 105 -8.71 -3.20 -4.01
C ASN A 105 -7.79 -2.43 -3.05
N SER A 106 -8.17 -2.33 -1.78
CA SER A 106 -7.54 -1.41 -0.83
C SER A 106 -7.24 -2.09 0.52
N CYS A 107 -7.30 -3.41 0.59
CA CYS A 107 -6.98 -4.12 1.82
C CYS A 107 -5.47 -4.30 1.98
N PRO A 108 -4.91 -4.07 3.18
CA PRO A 108 -3.51 -4.36 3.47
C PRO A 108 -3.14 -5.81 3.14
N TYR A 109 -1.89 -6.03 2.71
CA TYR A 109 -1.33 -7.36 2.40
C TYR A 109 -2.07 -8.14 1.30
N THR A 110 -2.73 -7.44 0.38
CA THR A 110 -3.35 -8.05 -0.80
C THR A 110 -2.62 -7.62 -2.06
N TRP A 111 -2.63 -8.49 -3.08
CA TRP A 111 -2.07 -8.19 -4.41
C TRP A 111 -2.96 -7.26 -5.25
N SER A 112 -4.14 -6.94 -4.73
CA SER A 112 -5.12 -6.12 -5.44
C SER A 112 -4.82 -4.65 -5.19
N ASN A 113 -4.32 -3.96 -6.20
CA ASN A 113 -3.98 -2.55 -6.16
C ASN A 113 -4.73 -1.81 -7.27
N SER A 114 -5.21 -0.61 -6.96
CA SER A 114 -5.76 0.32 -7.94
C SER A 114 -4.82 1.51 -8.07
N TRP A 115 -4.46 1.85 -9.30
CA TRP A 115 -3.60 2.99 -9.61
C TRP A 115 -4.36 3.96 -10.49
N SER A 116 -4.25 5.24 -10.20
CA SER A 116 -4.82 6.28 -11.04
C SER A 116 -3.80 7.38 -11.28
N GLN A 117 -3.97 8.02 -12.42
CA GLN A 117 -3.20 9.17 -12.80
C GLN A 117 -3.88 10.42 -12.25
N LEU A 118 -3.15 11.20 -11.48
CA LEU A 118 -3.64 12.47 -10.94
C LEU A 118 -2.88 13.63 -11.57
N VAL A 119 -3.61 14.67 -11.92
CA VAL A 119 -3.07 15.92 -12.44
C VAL A 119 -3.73 17.05 -11.64
N ARG A 120 -2.94 18.04 -11.25
CA ARG A 120 -3.49 19.24 -10.61
C ARG A 120 -4.33 20.02 -11.60
N ALA A 121 -5.49 20.49 -11.19
CA ALA A 121 -6.39 21.29 -12.02
C ALA A 121 -5.76 22.64 -12.43
N ASP A 122 -4.85 23.18 -11.59
CA ASP A 122 -4.13 24.43 -11.80
C ASP A 122 -2.77 24.26 -12.51
N ALA A 123 -2.39 23.00 -12.82
CA ALA A 123 -1.11 22.72 -13.46
C ALA A 123 -1.19 23.00 -14.97
N ASP A 124 -0.12 23.59 -15.50
CA ASP A 124 0.08 23.67 -16.94
C ASP A 124 0.08 22.23 -17.55
N THR A 125 -0.49 22.08 -18.75
CA THR A 125 -0.59 20.80 -19.47
C THR A 125 0.77 20.13 -19.74
N SER A 126 1.86 20.83 -19.50
CA SER A 126 3.24 20.32 -19.58
C SER A 126 3.66 19.49 -18.34
N VAL A 127 2.91 19.53 -17.23
CA VAL A 127 3.22 18.77 -16.02
C VAL A 127 2.93 17.29 -16.27
N LYS A 128 3.96 16.44 -16.10
CA LYS A 128 3.79 15.01 -16.21
C LYS A 128 2.82 14.52 -15.12
N ALA A 129 1.78 13.85 -15.54
CA ALA A 129 0.90 13.17 -14.62
C ALA A 129 1.62 12.02 -13.92
N ASN A 130 1.53 11.95 -12.61
CA ASN A 130 2.08 10.85 -11.82
C ASN A 130 0.99 9.82 -11.51
N TYR A 131 1.42 8.56 -11.45
CA TYR A 131 0.53 7.46 -11.01
C TYR A 131 0.61 7.32 -9.50
N TYR A 132 -0.55 7.34 -8.85
CA TYR A 132 -0.69 7.12 -7.42
C TYR A 132 -1.59 5.94 -7.15
N GLN A 133 -1.31 5.23 -6.07
CA GLN A 133 -2.18 4.16 -5.61
C GLN A 133 -3.42 4.77 -4.99
N MET A 134 -4.60 4.34 -5.46
CA MET A 134 -5.89 4.81 -4.98
C MET A 134 -6.58 3.75 -4.12
N PHE A 135 -7.11 4.18 -3.01
CA PHE A 135 -7.91 3.36 -2.10
C PHE A 135 -9.36 3.81 -2.15
N ASN A 136 -10.22 2.94 -2.67
CA ASN A 136 -11.67 3.17 -2.67
C ASN A 136 -12.24 2.51 -1.42
N VAL A 137 -12.54 3.32 -0.41
CA VAL A 137 -12.91 2.84 0.92
C VAL A 137 -14.08 3.65 1.48
N THR A 138 -14.83 3.04 2.38
CA THR A 138 -15.80 3.79 3.21
C THR A 138 -15.06 4.52 4.33
N VAL A 139 -15.69 5.57 4.88
CA VAL A 139 -15.08 6.39 5.95
C VAL A 139 -14.71 5.56 7.18
N SER A 140 -15.50 4.54 7.51
CA SER A 140 -15.22 3.61 8.61
C SER A 140 -13.92 2.80 8.43
N TYR A 141 -13.34 2.77 7.24
CA TYR A 141 -12.03 2.16 7.00
C TYR A 141 -10.92 2.73 7.89
N PHE A 142 -10.95 4.04 8.13
CA PHE A 142 -9.98 4.71 8.98
C PHE A 142 -10.10 4.28 10.45
N ASP A 143 -11.31 4.01 10.93
CA ASP A 143 -11.54 3.52 12.29
C ASP A 143 -11.17 2.05 12.44
N VAL A 144 -11.59 1.19 11.49
CA VAL A 144 -11.28 -0.23 11.49
C VAL A 144 -9.77 -0.48 11.52
N LEU A 145 -9.00 0.30 10.75
CA LEU A 145 -7.55 0.20 10.69
C LEU A 145 -6.83 1.19 11.64
N ARG A 146 -7.57 1.97 12.43
CA ARG A 146 -7.02 2.95 13.39
C ARG A 146 -6.04 3.92 12.75
N ILE A 147 -6.37 4.38 11.54
CA ILE A 147 -5.54 5.33 10.79
C ILE A 147 -5.81 6.73 11.32
N SER A 148 -4.73 7.44 11.66
CA SER A 148 -4.77 8.82 12.14
C SER A 148 -4.07 9.76 11.18
N ASP A 149 -4.35 11.05 11.30
CA ASP A 149 -3.62 12.08 10.59
C ASP A 149 -2.18 12.25 11.14
N ARG A 150 -1.41 13.16 10.54
CA ARG A 150 -0.02 13.45 10.94
C ARG A 150 0.10 13.93 12.40
N GLU A 151 -0.95 14.51 12.97
CA GLU A 151 -1.02 14.99 14.36
C GLU A 151 -1.62 13.95 15.32
N GLY A 152 -1.93 12.75 14.84
CA GLY A 152 -2.51 11.66 15.65
C GLY A 152 -4.01 11.80 15.89
N ARG A 153 -4.71 12.67 15.16
CA ARG A 153 -6.17 12.86 15.28
C ARG A 153 -6.90 11.86 14.39
N PRO A 154 -8.10 11.41 14.78
CA PRO A 154 -8.93 10.55 13.94
C PRO A 154 -9.33 11.28 12.63
N ILE A 155 -9.28 10.55 11.52
CA ILE A 155 -9.58 11.10 10.19
C ILE A 155 -11.09 11.19 9.96
N ARG A 156 -11.88 10.26 10.50
CA ARG A 156 -13.33 10.15 10.26
C ARG A 156 -14.08 11.48 10.41
N PRO A 157 -13.96 12.25 11.53
CA PRO A 157 -14.72 13.50 11.68
C PRO A 157 -14.40 14.53 10.59
N ILE A 158 -13.15 14.54 10.12
CA ILE A 158 -12.69 15.48 9.09
C ILE A 158 -13.31 15.15 7.73
N VAL A 159 -13.39 13.85 7.40
CA VAL A 159 -13.91 13.37 6.11
C VAL A 159 -15.44 13.35 6.08
N GLU A 160 -16.12 13.07 7.19
CA GLU A 160 -17.59 13.11 7.27
C GLU A 160 -18.16 14.52 7.12
N GLU A 161 -17.39 15.53 7.49
CA GLU A 161 -17.76 16.94 7.30
C GLU A 161 -17.55 17.43 5.87
N SER A 162 -16.82 16.69 5.04
CA SER A 162 -16.44 17.08 3.69
C SER A 162 -17.20 16.26 2.63
N THR A 163 -17.60 16.93 1.56
CA THR A 163 -18.26 16.28 0.42
C THR A 163 -17.35 16.36 -0.80
N GLY A 164 -16.78 15.22 -1.18
CA GLY A 164 -15.95 15.11 -2.40
C GLY A 164 -14.45 15.35 -2.19
N ASP A 165 -13.98 15.42 -0.94
CA ASP A 165 -12.56 15.55 -0.64
C ASP A 165 -11.82 14.21 -0.77
N ILE A 166 -10.52 14.28 -1.03
CA ILE A 166 -9.62 13.14 -1.13
C ILE A 166 -8.64 13.21 0.04
N VAL A 167 -8.47 12.09 0.73
CA VAL A 167 -7.41 11.94 1.75
C VAL A 167 -6.13 11.50 1.06
N ILE A 168 -5.06 12.26 1.24
CA ILE A 168 -3.75 11.99 0.65
C ILE A 168 -2.72 11.62 1.72
N SER A 169 -1.74 10.79 1.38
CA SER A 169 -0.61 10.51 2.27
C SER A 169 0.35 11.70 2.34
N GLY A 170 1.12 11.78 3.43
CA GLY A 170 2.13 12.84 3.57
C GLY A 170 3.22 12.79 2.50
N ASP A 171 3.57 11.60 2.01
CA ASP A 171 4.52 11.45 0.91
C ASP A 171 3.94 12.03 -0.39
N MET A 172 2.68 11.71 -0.68
CA MET A 172 1.97 12.26 -1.83
C MET A 172 1.81 13.78 -1.73
N GLU A 173 1.53 14.32 -0.53
CA GLU A 173 1.47 15.76 -0.31
C GLU A 173 2.80 16.43 -0.68
N THR A 174 3.91 15.83 -0.27
CA THR A 174 5.25 16.36 -0.55
C THR A 174 5.56 16.33 -2.05
N ASP A 175 5.27 15.23 -2.71
CA ASP A 175 5.56 15.03 -4.14
C ASP A 175 4.65 15.87 -5.03
N PHE A 176 3.36 15.92 -4.71
CA PHE A 176 2.35 16.57 -5.56
C PHE A 176 2.29 18.09 -5.35
N PHE A 177 2.43 18.54 -4.10
CA PHE A 177 2.37 19.96 -3.75
C PHE A 177 3.73 20.59 -3.45
N GLN A 178 4.84 19.87 -3.69
CA GLN A 178 6.22 20.39 -3.54
C GLN A 178 6.48 20.96 -2.13
N GLY A 179 5.98 20.31 -1.10
CA GLY A 179 6.11 20.73 0.30
C GLY A 179 5.14 21.82 0.75
N GLN A 180 4.24 22.28 -0.11
CA GLN A 180 3.12 23.14 0.31
C GLN A 180 1.96 22.28 0.83
N SER A 181 1.13 22.85 1.73
CA SER A 181 -0.07 22.13 2.16
C SER A 181 -1.06 21.93 1.02
N GLY A 182 -1.53 20.69 0.86
CA GLY A 182 -2.58 20.34 -0.10
C GLY A 182 -4.00 20.65 0.40
N LYS A 183 -4.16 21.07 1.65
CA LYS A 183 -5.47 21.28 2.27
C LYS A 183 -6.25 22.38 1.55
N GLY A 184 -7.46 22.04 1.09
CA GLY A 184 -8.37 22.98 0.40
C GLY A 184 -7.94 23.35 -1.02
N LYS A 185 -7.00 22.59 -1.65
CA LYS A 185 -6.64 22.72 -3.07
C LYS A 185 -7.44 21.70 -3.89
N GLN A 186 -7.87 22.12 -5.07
CA GLN A 186 -8.55 21.27 -6.06
C GLN A 186 -7.57 20.74 -7.10
#